data_7ad70004d3772b753346b6f3f28ed459
#
_entry.id   7ad70004d3772b753346b6f3f28ed459
#
_cell.length_a   1.000
_cell.length_b   1.000
_cell.length_c   1.000
_cell.angle_alpha   90.00
_cell.angle_beta   90.00
_cell.angle_gamma   90.00
#
_symmetry.space_group_name_H-M   'P 1'
#
loop_
_entity.id
_entity.type
_entity.pdbx_description
1 polymer ?
#
loop_
_entity_poly.entity_id
_entity_poly.type
_entity_poly.pdbx_seq_one_letter_code
_entity_poly.pdbx_strand_id
1 'polypeptide(L)'
;MSDPRFFEKSGPFSLIEIANLINGDLSCKNDGILIEDISTLKFAKDNEITFFQDLSYKSDLGKTKAAVCLIKKEHKDYAPENIDLIFSNNPYMDFTLISQSFYPNEIFPKSTSSFEKSLSNNGVDHTAVIHSTSVIEEGAIIGANVVIDKNSTISSNAVIGKGVEIGSNSFIGANVTITHSIIGK
;
A
#
# COMPACT_ATOMS: atom_id res chain seq x y z
N MET A 1 1.16 7.57 1.77
CA MET A 1 1.06 6.60 2.89
C MET A 1 -0.06 5.64 2.56
N SER A 2 0.23 4.36 2.49
CA SER A 2 -0.76 3.29 2.31
C SER A 2 -1.66 3.19 3.55
N ASP A 3 -2.92 2.85 3.35
CA ASP A 3 -3.87 2.67 4.45
C ASP A 3 -3.61 1.32 5.15
N PRO A 4 -3.29 1.29 6.46
CA PRO A 4 -2.92 0.06 7.16
C PRO A 4 -4.09 -0.94 7.30
N ARG A 5 -5.33 -0.53 7.03
CA ARG A 5 -6.48 -1.45 6.97
C ARG A 5 -6.37 -2.43 5.82
N PHE A 6 -5.75 -2.00 4.72
CA PHE A 6 -5.66 -2.76 3.49
C PHE A 6 -4.27 -3.32 3.24
N PHE A 7 -3.21 -2.56 3.59
CA PHE A 7 -1.84 -2.86 3.23
C PHE A 7 -0.99 -3.20 4.45
N GLU A 8 -0.34 -4.36 4.43
CA GLU A 8 0.62 -4.77 5.45
C GLU A 8 2.02 -4.38 5.00
N LYS A 9 2.59 -3.42 5.72
CA LYS A 9 3.92 -2.89 5.40
C LYS A 9 5.00 -3.64 6.18
N SER A 10 6.10 -3.97 5.49
CA SER A 10 7.36 -4.45 6.07
C SER A 10 8.35 -3.30 6.27
N GLY A 11 9.44 -3.53 6.98
CA GLY A 11 10.44 -2.52 7.30
C GLY A 11 10.36 -2.03 8.74
N PRO A 12 11.02 -0.92 9.13
CA PRO A 12 11.81 -0.05 8.24
C PRO A 12 13.07 -0.74 7.69
N PHE A 13 13.65 -0.18 6.61
CA PHE A 13 14.88 -0.65 6.00
C PHE A 13 15.95 0.43 6.04
N SER A 14 17.22 0.03 6.24
CA SER A 14 18.36 0.94 6.11
C SER A 14 18.67 1.26 4.64
N LEU A 15 19.33 2.38 4.39
CA LEU A 15 19.77 2.74 3.04
C LEU A 15 20.71 1.68 2.43
N ILE A 16 21.52 1.04 3.26
CA ILE A 16 22.45 -0.02 2.82
C ILE A 16 21.67 -1.25 2.35
N GLU A 17 20.64 -1.68 3.09
CA GLU A 17 19.80 -2.80 2.69
C GLU A 17 19.09 -2.51 1.35
N ILE A 18 18.55 -1.29 1.20
CA ILE A 18 17.88 -0.86 -0.03
C ILE A 18 18.87 -0.81 -1.21
N ALA A 19 20.04 -0.21 -1.02
CA ALA A 19 21.06 -0.12 -2.06
C ALA A 19 21.54 -1.51 -2.50
N ASN A 20 21.77 -2.42 -1.54
CA ASN A 20 22.18 -3.80 -1.83
C ASN A 20 21.11 -4.58 -2.60
N LEU A 21 19.83 -4.39 -2.27
CA LEU A 21 18.71 -5.05 -2.94
C LEU A 21 18.70 -4.82 -4.45
N ILE A 22 19.08 -3.60 -4.87
CA ILE A 22 19.02 -3.16 -6.27
C ILE A 22 20.41 -3.07 -6.92
N ASN A 23 21.48 -3.43 -6.22
CA ASN A 23 22.87 -3.20 -6.63
C ASN A 23 23.15 -1.74 -7.03
N GLY A 24 22.55 -0.80 -6.29
CA GLY A 24 22.66 0.64 -6.55
C GLY A 24 23.85 1.27 -5.82
N ASP A 25 24.47 2.28 -6.45
CA ASP A 25 25.57 3.04 -5.85
C ASP A 25 25.00 4.09 -4.89
N LEU A 26 25.29 3.95 -3.61
CA LEU A 26 24.81 4.87 -2.57
C LEU A 26 25.71 6.12 -2.48
N SER A 27 25.10 7.30 -2.64
CA SER A 27 25.72 8.58 -2.29
C SER A 27 24.98 9.12 -1.07
N CYS A 28 25.47 8.74 0.09
CA CYS A 28 24.81 9.00 1.38
C CYS A 28 25.58 10.04 2.19
N LYS A 29 24.83 10.94 2.82
CA LYS A 29 25.34 11.89 3.82
C LYS A 29 25.02 11.45 5.25
N ASN A 30 24.05 10.52 5.38
CA ASN A 30 23.57 10.02 6.68
C ASN A 30 23.35 8.51 6.65
N ASP A 31 24.32 7.73 7.13
CA ASP A 31 24.30 6.25 7.10
C ASP A 31 23.32 5.63 8.09
N GLY A 32 22.82 6.40 9.05
CA GLY A 32 21.93 5.91 10.12
C GLY A 32 20.43 6.06 9.83
N ILE A 33 20.06 6.59 8.66
CA ILE A 33 18.64 6.80 8.36
C ILE A 33 17.91 5.49 8.07
N LEU A 34 16.74 5.33 8.67
CA LEU A 34 15.82 4.23 8.38
C LEU A 34 14.68 4.74 7.49
N ILE A 35 14.48 4.06 6.38
CA ILE A 35 13.39 4.36 5.45
C ILE A 35 12.15 3.58 5.89
N GLU A 36 11.10 4.30 6.14
CA GLU A 36 9.86 3.73 6.65
C GLU A 36 8.86 3.37 5.55
N ASP A 37 8.91 4.06 4.40
CA ASP A 37 7.92 3.84 3.33
C ASP A 37 8.45 4.34 1.98
N ILE A 38 7.67 4.05 0.94
CA ILE A 38 7.84 4.53 -0.42
C ILE A 38 6.84 5.65 -0.71
N SER A 39 7.21 6.62 -1.54
CA SER A 39 6.27 7.68 -1.92
C SER A 39 6.63 8.31 -3.26
N THR A 40 5.71 9.10 -3.80
CA THR A 40 5.99 9.92 -4.99
C THR A 40 6.77 11.18 -4.60
N LEU A 41 7.49 11.79 -5.56
CA LEU A 41 8.26 13.02 -5.35
C LEU A 41 7.46 14.11 -4.61
N LYS A 42 6.21 14.28 -4.98
CA LYS A 42 5.33 15.35 -4.46
C LYS A 42 4.90 15.14 -3.01
N PHE A 43 4.70 13.89 -2.59
CA PHE A 43 4.10 13.57 -1.30
C PHE A 43 5.06 12.92 -0.31
N ALA A 44 6.29 12.65 -0.74
CA ALA A 44 7.30 12.04 0.10
C ALA A 44 7.63 12.89 1.33
N LYS A 45 7.92 12.20 2.43
CA LYS A 45 8.34 12.74 3.72
C LYS A 45 9.81 12.43 3.99
N ASP A 46 10.33 12.97 5.07
CA ASP A 46 11.72 12.93 5.52
C ASP A 46 12.23 11.55 5.98
N ASN A 47 11.39 10.53 5.96
CA ASN A 47 11.69 9.12 6.22
C ASN A 47 11.23 8.19 5.08
N GLU A 48 10.95 8.73 3.90
CA GLU A 48 10.44 7.97 2.75
C GLU A 48 11.42 8.00 1.57
N ILE A 49 11.37 6.95 0.74
CA ILE A 49 12.13 6.85 -0.51
C ILE A 49 11.24 7.18 -1.70
N THR A 50 11.82 7.88 -2.66
CA THR A 50 11.18 8.21 -3.94
C THR A 50 12.09 7.86 -5.12
N PHE A 51 11.63 8.09 -6.35
CA PHE A 51 12.46 7.95 -7.54
C PHE A 51 12.24 9.10 -8.52
N PHE A 52 13.26 9.35 -9.35
CA PHE A 52 13.23 10.31 -10.43
C PHE A 52 13.75 9.69 -11.73
N GLN A 53 12.97 9.73 -12.78
CA GLN A 53 13.34 9.21 -14.09
C GLN A 53 12.99 10.16 -15.24
N ASP A 54 11.90 10.91 -15.15
CA ASP A 54 11.40 11.76 -16.21
C ASP A 54 11.61 13.24 -15.88
N LEU A 55 12.22 13.97 -16.80
CA LEU A 55 12.54 15.39 -16.65
C LEU A 55 11.31 16.29 -16.49
N SER A 56 10.13 15.85 -16.88
CA SER A 56 8.87 16.57 -16.64
C SER A 56 8.59 16.77 -15.14
N TYR A 57 9.13 15.91 -14.27
CA TYR A 57 9.00 15.99 -12.82
C TYR A 57 10.17 16.71 -12.12
N LYS A 58 11.03 17.40 -12.87
CA LYS A 58 12.18 18.14 -12.31
C LYS A 58 11.77 19.15 -11.24
N SER A 59 10.63 19.84 -11.44
CA SER A 59 10.11 20.79 -10.43
C SER A 59 9.70 20.10 -9.13
N ASP A 60 9.15 18.89 -9.21
CA ASP A 60 8.75 18.12 -8.03
C ASP A 60 9.97 17.54 -7.32
N LEU A 61 11.00 17.11 -8.05
CA LEU A 61 12.28 16.69 -7.47
C LEU A 61 12.91 17.82 -6.65
N GLY A 62 12.94 19.04 -7.18
CA GLY A 62 13.50 20.20 -6.46
C GLY A 62 12.73 20.61 -5.19
N LYS A 63 11.50 20.10 -5.00
CA LYS A 63 10.64 20.43 -3.85
C LYS A 63 10.36 19.23 -2.95
N THR A 64 10.85 18.05 -3.32
CA THR A 64 10.58 16.83 -2.55
C THR A 64 11.15 16.93 -1.14
N LYS A 65 10.45 16.30 -0.19
CA LYS A 65 10.89 16.14 1.19
C LYS A 65 11.36 14.70 1.48
N ALA A 66 11.53 13.89 0.44
CA ALA A 66 12.01 12.52 0.60
C ALA A 66 13.37 12.50 1.30
N ALA A 67 13.61 11.47 2.10
CA ALA A 67 14.92 11.22 2.69
C ALA A 67 15.94 10.83 1.62
N VAL A 68 15.48 10.01 0.66
CA VAL A 68 16.35 9.48 -0.40
C VAL A 68 15.59 9.39 -1.74
N CYS A 69 16.34 9.59 -2.83
CA CYS A 69 15.81 9.48 -4.19
C CYS A 69 16.64 8.50 -5.03
N LEU A 70 15.96 7.53 -5.66
CA LEU A 70 16.58 6.77 -6.74
C LEU A 70 16.63 7.64 -8.00
N ILE A 71 17.81 7.73 -8.60
CA ILE A 71 18.04 8.63 -9.73
C ILE A 71 19.15 8.10 -10.64
N LYS A 72 19.09 8.42 -11.93
CA LYS A 72 20.23 8.18 -12.80
C LYS A 72 21.37 9.13 -12.49
N LYS A 73 22.61 8.66 -12.61
CA LYS A 73 23.81 9.47 -12.34
C LYS A 73 23.85 10.77 -13.14
N GLU A 74 23.39 10.74 -14.38
CA GLU A 74 23.31 11.90 -15.28
C GLU A 74 22.35 13.00 -14.81
N HIS A 75 21.41 12.66 -13.91
CA HIS A 75 20.40 13.60 -13.38
C HIS A 75 20.75 14.13 -11.98
N LYS A 76 21.92 13.80 -11.44
CA LYS A 76 22.35 14.16 -10.09
C LYS A 76 22.18 15.64 -9.78
N ASP A 77 22.55 16.50 -10.74
CA ASP A 77 22.56 17.97 -10.56
C ASP A 77 21.16 18.59 -10.46
N TYR A 78 20.12 17.80 -10.68
CA TYR A 78 18.72 18.23 -10.49
C TYR A 78 18.20 17.99 -9.08
N ALA A 79 18.88 17.13 -8.32
CA ALA A 79 18.47 16.80 -6.96
C ALA A 79 18.85 17.90 -5.97
N PRO A 80 18.01 18.17 -4.94
CA PRO A 80 18.37 19.08 -3.86
C PRO A 80 19.59 18.57 -3.07
N GLU A 81 20.40 19.48 -2.54
CA GLU A 81 21.61 19.12 -1.78
C GLU A 81 21.33 18.34 -0.49
N ASN A 82 20.16 18.48 0.08
CA ASN A 82 19.77 17.88 1.36
C ASN A 82 19.14 16.49 1.27
N ILE A 83 19.08 15.88 0.09
CA ILE A 83 18.55 14.53 -0.12
C ILE A 83 19.69 13.55 -0.34
N ASP A 84 19.55 12.34 0.19
CA ASP A 84 20.45 11.23 -0.15
C ASP A 84 20.06 10.61 -1.49
N LEU A 85 21.05 10.10 -2.22
CA LEU A 85 20.83 9.54 -3.56
C LEU A 85 21.27 8.08 -3.62
N ILE A 86 20.49 7.27 -4.29
CA ILE A 86 20.91 5.94 -4.77
C ILE A 86 20.91 6.00 -6.28
N PHE A 87 22.10 5.82 -6.87
CA PHE A 87 22.23 5.79 -8.32
C PHE A 87 21.81 4.45 -8.89
N SER A 88 20.94 4.50 -9.87
CA SER A 88 20.39 3.37 -10.58
C SER A 88 20.39 3.61 -12.09
N ASN A 89 20.61 2.56 -12.86
CA ASN A 89 20.47 2.61 -14.31
C ASN A 89 19.00 2.62 -14.77
N ASN A 90 18.12 2.08 -13.93
CA ASN A 90 16.67 2.08 -14.19
C ASN A 90 15.88 2.36 -12.89
N PRO A 91 15.79 3.64 -12.47
CA PRO A 91 15.14 4.01 -11.21
C PRO A 91 13.72 3.50 -11.05
N TYR A 92 12.94 3.41 -12.14
CA TYR A 92 11.56 2.91 -12.09
C TYR A 92 11.50 1.42 -11.75
N MET A 93 12.31 0.59 -12.40
CA MET A 93 12.33 -0.85 -12.12
C MET A 93 12.84 -1.13 -10.71
N ASP A 94 13.89 -0.45 -10.30
CA ASP A 94 14.47 -0.62 -8.97
C ASP A 94 13.51 -0.15 -7.88
N PHE A 95 12.78 0.94 -8.12
CA PHE A 95 11.72 1.38 -7.22
C PHE A 95 10.59 0.35 -7.10
N THR A 96 10.28 -0.37 -8.17
CA THR A 96 9.32 -1.47 -8.13
C THR A 96 9.82 -2.61 -7.22
N LEU A 97 11.10 -2.99 -7.31
CA LEU A 97 11.68 -4.02 -6.43
C LEU A 97 11.66 -3.58 -4.96
N ILE A 98 11.99 -2.33 -4.69
CA ILE A 98 11.90 -1.76 -3.35
C ILE A 98 10.47 -1.77 -2.84
N SER A 99 9.51 -1.37 -3.69
CA SER A 99 8.08 -1.41 -3.34
C SER A 99 7.61 -2.82 -2.95
N GLN A 100 8.10 -3.84 -3.65
CA GLN A 100 7.81 -5.24 -3.32
C GLN A 100 8.39 -5.66 -1.96
N SER A 101 9.52 -5.09 -1.55
CA SER A 101 10.08 -5.35 -0.22
C SER A 101 9.27 -4.72 0.90
N PHE A 102 8.75 -3.49 0.67
CA PHE A 102 7.87 -2.86 1.63
C PHE A 102 6.47 -3.51 1.70
N TYR A 103 5.97 -4.04 0.57
CA TYR A 103 4.63 -4.61 0.45
C TYR A 103 4.66 -6.01 -0.18
N PRO A 104 5.30 -7.00 0.46
CA PRO A 104 5.53 -8.32 -0.14
C PRO A 104 4.23 -9.10 -0.38
N ASN A 105 3.18 -8.82 0.38
CA ASN A 105 1.90 -9.50 0.27
C ASN A 105 1.01 -8.95 -0.86
N GLU A 106 1.41 -7.82 -1.49
CA GLU A 106 0.62 -7.16 -2.53
C GLU A 106 1.01 -7.58 -3.96
N ILE A 107 2.14 -8.28 -4.13
CA ILE A 107 2.57 -8.82 -5.44
C ILE A 107 1.57 -9.84 -5.96
N PHE A 108 1.14 -10.72 -5.06
CA PHE A 108 0.07 -11.68 -5.28
C PHE A 108 -0.92 -11.51 -4.15
N PRO A 109 -2.06 -10.82 -4.38
CA PRO A 109 -3.07 -10.65 -3.34
C PRO A 109 -3.43 -12.03 -2.76
N LYS A 110 -3.10 -12.22 -1.50
CA LYS A 110 -3.60 -13.39 -0.78
C LYS A 110 -5.11 -13.32 -0.80
N SER A 111 -5.76 -14.48 -0.91
CA SER A 111 -7.20 -14.61 -0.85
C SER A 111 -7.79 -13.66 0.19
N THR A 112 -8.91 -13.03 -0.14
CA THR A 112 -9.64 -12.05 0.71
C THR A 112 -10.02 -12.59 2.09
N SER A 113 -9.97 -13.88 2.23
CA SER A 113 -10.03 -14.56 3.52
C SER A 113 -8.67 -15.16 3.80
N SER A 114 -8.19 -15.03 5.00
CA SER A 114 -7.20 -15.94 5.54
C SER A 114 -7.83 -17.35 5.56
N PHE A 115 -8.04 -17.91 4.36
CA PHE A 115 -8.81 -19.10 4.08
C PHE A 115 -8.32 -20.34 4.84
N GLU A 116 -7.23 -20.22 5.55
CA GLU A 116 -6.63 -21.40 6.13
C GLU A 116 -7.44 -22.00 7.29
N LYS A 117 -8.36 -21.30 7.94
CA LYS A 117 -9.18 -21.95 9.02
C LYS A 117 -10.36 -21.15 9.63
N SER A 118 -10.74 -19.97 9.17
CA SER A 118 -11.59 -19.10 10.00
C SER A 118 -12.92 -18.63 9.41
N LEU A 119 -13.32 -19.09 8.24
CA LEU A 119 -14.70 -18.86 7.84
C LEU A 119 -15.64 -19.65 8.75
N SER A 120 -16.52 -18.95 9.44
CA SER A 120 -17.72 -19.59 9.98
C SER A 120 -18.45 -20.29 8.84
N ASN A 121 -19.29 -21.29 9.13
CA ASN A 121 -20.05 -22.05 8.12
C ASN A 121 -20.86 -21.19 7.13
N ASN A 122 -20.90 -19.86 7.31
CA ASN A 122 -21.68 -18.90 6.54
C ASN A 122 -20.85 -17.93 5.69
N GLY A 123 -19.56 -18.15 5.44
CA GLY A 123 -18.74 -17.28 4.59
C GLY A 123 -18.29 -15.97 5.22
N VAL A 124 -18.48 -15.77 6.52
CA VAL A 124 -18.11 -14.54 7.26
C VAL A 124 -16.87 -14.80 8.13
N ASP A 125 -15.85 -13.94 7.97
CA ASP A 125 -14.67 -14.00 8.83
C ASP A 125 -15.02 -13.59 10.28
N HIS A 126 -14.44 -14.28 11.26
CA HIS A 126 -14.73 -14.07 12.68
C HIS A 126 -14.30 -12.70 13.21
N THR A 127 -13.39 -12.00 12.49
CA THR A 127 -12.94 -10.65 12.85
C THR A 127 -13.82 -9.56 12.24
N ALA A 128 -14.75 -9.91 11.35
CA ALA A 128 -15.69 -8.95 10.78
C ALA A 128 -16.67 -8.41 11.82
N VAL A 129 -16.92 -7.11 11.77
CA VAL A 129 -17.86 -6.41 12.64
C VAL A 129 -19.09 -6.04 11.83
N ILE A 130 -20.22 -6.74 12.06
CA ILE A 130 -21.45 -6.56 11.31
C ILE A 130 -22.53 -6.09 12.27
N HIS A 131 -23.15 -4.94 11.95
CA HIS A 131 -24.26 -4.42 12.77
C HIS A 131 -25.47 -5.37 12.70
N SER A 132 -26.14 -5.58 13.82
CA SER A 132 -27.25 -6.56 13.96
C SER A 132 -28.46 -6.30 13.08
N THR A 133 -28.62 -5.08 12.55
CA THR A 133 -29.71 -4.71 11.63
C THR A 133 -29.33 -4.88 10.16
N SER A 134 -28.10 -5.28 9.87
CA SER A 134 -27.65 -5.50 8.50
C SER A 134 -27.92 -6.92 8.05
N VAL A 135 -28.14 -7.11 6.77
CA VAL A 135 -28.50 -8.37 6.15
C VAL A 135 -27.33 -8.87 5.31
N ILE A 136 -26.89 -10.10 5.57
CA ILE A 136 -25.91 -10.80 4.75
C ILE A 136 -26.65 -11.97 4.11
N GLU A 137 -26.79 -11.92 2.79
CA GLU A 137 -27.48 -12.98 2.05
C GLU A 137 -26.57 -14.20 1.86
N GLU A 138 -27.19 -15.35 1.57
CA GLU A 138 -26.49 -16.62 1.38
C GLU A 138 -25.46 -16.53 0.24
N GLY A 139 -24.31 -17.15 0.45
CA GLY A 139 -23.20 -17.15 -0.51
C GLY A 139 -22.32 -15.89 -0.49
N ALA A 140 -22.68 -14.86 0.24
CA ALA A 140 -21.79 -13.70 0.41
C ALA A 140 -20.54 -14.09 1.22
N ILE A 141 -19.38 -13.54 0.82
CA ILE A 141 -18.10 -13.76 1.48
C ILE A 141 -17.65 -12.44 2.10
N ILE A 142 -17.46 -12.45 3.41
CA ILE A 142 -17.04 -11.27 4.19
C ILE A 142 -15.65 -11.54 4.75
N GLY A 143 -14.68 -10.76 4.31
CA GLY A 143 -13.27 -10.89 4.69
C GLY A 143 -12.94 -10.41 6.09
N ALA A 144 -11.69 -10.63 6.48
CA ALA A 144 -11.18 -10.26 7.79
C ALA A 144 -11.25 -8.73 8.04
N ASN A 145 -11.58 -8.33 9.27
CA ASN A 145 -11.65 -6.92 9.70
C ASN A 145 -12.60 -6.04 8.85
N VAL A 146 -13.55 -6.63 8.15
CA VAL A 146 -14.61 -5.89 7.46
C VAL A 146 -15.53 -5.26 8.49
N VAL A 147 -15.96 -4.02 8.24
CA VAL A 147 -16.95 -3.33 9.06
C VAL A 147 -18.19 -3.04 8.21
N ILE A 148 -19.37 -3.50 8.65
CA ILE A 148 -20.65 -3.25 8.00
C ILE A 148 -21.57 -2.56 8.99
N ASP A 149 -21.91 -1.30 8.69
CA ASP A 149 -22.74 -0.46 9.57
C ASP A 149 -24.24 -0.78 9.34
N LYS A 150 -25.10 -0.19 10.19
CA LYS A 150 -26.53 -0.48 10.32
C LYS A 150 -27.32 -0.39 9.02
N ASN A 151 -28.33 -1.25 8.92
CA ASN A 151 -29.33 -1.28 7.84
C ASN A 151 -28.72 -1.46 6.43
N SER A 152 -27.52 -2.04 6.34
CA SER A 152 -26.88 -2.34 5.07
C SER A 152 -27.21 -3.75 4.63
N THR A 153 -27.30 -3.97 3.32
CA THR A 153 -27.56 -5.29 2.72
C THR A 153 -26.39 -5.69 1.83
N ILE A 154 -25.87 -6.88 2.05
CA ILE A 154 -24.89 -7.52 1.19
C ILE A 154 -25.56 -8.70 0.52
N SER A 155 -25.78 -8.57 -0.78
CA SER A 155 -26.54 -9.56 -1.54
C SER A 155 -25.74 -10.82 -1.84
N SER A 156 -26.46 -11.84 -2.30
CA SER A 156 -25.92 -13.20 -2.56
C SER A 156 -24.68 -13.20 -3.44
N ASN A 157 -23.68 -14.00 -3.06
CA ASN A 157 -22.41 -14.17 -3.77
C ASN A 157 -21.56 -12.89 -3.89
N ALA A 158 -21.87 -11.83 -3.16
CA ALA A 158 -20.98 -10.69 -3.07
C ALA A 158 -19.71 -11.04 -2.27
N VAL A 159 -18.57 -10.47 -2.67
CA VAL A 159 -17.28 -10.69 -2.01
C VAL A 159 -16.77 -9.36 -1.46
N ILE A 160 -16.67 -9.26 -0.15
CA ILE A 160 -16.16 -8.09 0.56
C ILE A 160 -14.77 -8.42 1.11
N GLY A 161 -13.77 -7.75 0.56
CA GLY A 161 -12.36 -8.00 0.88
C GLY A 161 -11.95 -7.50 2.27
N LYS A 162 -10.78 -7.94 2.73
CA LYS A 162 -10.18 -7.57 4.02
C LYS A 162 -10.22 -6.06 4.25
N GLY A 163 -10.64 -5.65 5.45
CA GLY A 163 -10.56 -4.26 5.91
C GLY A 163 -11.53 -3.29 5.25
N VAL A 164 -12.42 -3.74 4.37
CA VAL A 164 -13.43 -2.90 3.74
C VAL A 164 -14.42 -2.39 4.79
N GLU A 165 -14.75 -1.10 4.71
CA GLU A 165 -15.79 -0.49 5.53
C GLU A 165 -16.99 -0.13 4.67
N ILE A 166 -18.19 -0.52 5.11
CA ILE A 166 -19.47 -0.24 4.45
C ILE A 166 -20.34 0.56 5.40
N GLY A 167 -20.63 1.81 5.02
CA GLY A 167 -21.44 2.73 5.80
C GLY A 167 -22.90 2.32 5.85
N SER A 168 -23.66 2.98 6.73
CA SER A 168 -25.06 2.68 7.00
C SER A 168 -25.97 2.89 5.78
N ASN A 169 -27.04 2.09 5.71
CA ASN A 169 -28.06 2.11 4.65
C ASN A 169 -27.51 1.83 3.24
N SER A 170 -26.39 1.13 3.14
CA SER A 170 -25.78 0.75 1.86
C SER A 170 -26.41 -0.53 1.31
N PHE A 171 -26.49 -0.63 -0.01
CA PHE A 171 -26.91 -1.84 -0.70
C PHE A 171 -25.81 -2.32 -1.67
N ILE A 172 -25.27 -3.50 -1.42
CA ILE A 172 -24.28 -4.13 -2.27
C ILE A 172 -24.98 -5.26 -3.03
N GLY A 173 -25.02 -5.13 -4.36
CA GLY A 173 -25.72 -6.07 -5.23
C GLY A 173 -25.05 -7.44 -5.30
N ALA A 174 -25.82 -8.41 -5.84
CA ALA A 174 -25.32 -9.77 -6.01
C ALA A 174 -24.10 -9.83 -6.96
N ASN A 175 -23.17 -10.75 -6.67
CA ASN A 175 -21.92 -10.96 -7.42
C ASN A 175 -20.98 -9.75 -7.50
N VAL A 176 -21.16 -8.74 -6.64
CA VAL A 176 -20.25 -7.58 -6.55
C VAL A 176 -19.01 -7.97 -5.75
N THR A 177 -17.84 -7.58 -6.23
CA THR A 177 -16.59 -7.70 -5.49
C THR A 177 -16.08 -6.32 -5.10
N ILE A 178 -15.83 -6.09 -3.80
CA ILE A 178 -15.28 -4.86 -3.25
C ILE A 178 -14.01 -5.17 -2.48
N THR A 179 -12.91 -4.52 -2.84
CA THR A 179 -11.62 -4.61 -2.14
C THR A 179 -11.02 -3.22 -1.94
N HIS A 180 -10.20 -3.03 -0.91
CA HIS A 180 -9.45 -1.78 -0.65
C HIS A 180 -10.30 -0.51 -0.71
N SER A 181 -11.50 -0.55 -0.12
CA SER A 181 -12.49 0.51 -0.28
C SER A 181 -13.19 0.87 1.03
N ILE A 182 -13.59 2.12 1.11
CA ILE A 182 -14.48 2.64 2.15
C ILE A 182 -15.71 3.18 1.44
N ILE A 183 -16.86 2.58 1.70
CA ILE A 183 -18.14 2.97 1.14
C ILE A 183 -18.83 3.86 2.17
N GLY A 184 -19.21 5.07 1.75
CA GLY A 184 -19.97 6.01 2.56
C GLY A 184 -21.42 5.58 2.75
N LYS A 185 -22.22 6.51 3.28
CA LYS A 185 -23.68 6.36 3.42
C LYS A 185 -24.37 6.60 2.09
#